data_418738cfb205576353ab2c3b076d555e
#
_entry.id   418738cfb205576353ab2c3b076d555e
#
_cell.length_a   1.000
_cell.length_b   1.000
_cell.length_c   1.000
_cell.angle_alpha   90.00
_cell.angle_beta   90.00
_cell.angle_gamma   90.00
#
_symmetry.space_group_name_H-M   'P 1'
#
loop_
_entity.id
_entity.type
_entity.pdbx_description
1 polymer ?
#
loop_
_entity_poly.entity_id
_entity_poly.type
_entity_poly.pdbx_seq_one_letter_code
_entity_poly.pdbx_strand_id
1 'polypeptide(L)'
;MEKNRENLNNINQDLHMDLNPILGLGTELNMNNLIIRPMRKEDIEGVHMVEVDCFDDPWSKKSLMDELKNNLARYLVAELDSVIVGYVGVWFVVDEGHITNVAVHSNYRGQRIGDRLVEEMVKLCKSEGLVSMTLE
;
A
#
# COMPACT_ATOMS: atom_id res chain seq x y z
N MET A 1 5.18 -11.83 6.41
CA MET A 1 5.93 -11.25 5.32
C MET A 1 6.89 -10.23 5.81
N GLU A 2 8.14 -10.42 5.49
CA GLU A 2 9.18 -9.55 5.94
C GLU A 2 9.08 -8.19 5.28
N LYS A 3 8.53 -8.16 4.11
CA LYS A 3 8.43 -6.92 3.35
C LYS A 3 7.81 -5.77 4.13
N ASN A 4 6.76 -6.06 4.90
CA ASN A 4 6.07 -5.01 5.62
C ASN A 4 6.96 -4.34 6.65
N ARG A 5 7.76 -5.13 7.34
CA ARG A 5 8.57 -4.59 8.39
C ARG A 5 9.67 -3.70 7.88
N GLU A 6 10.28 -4.10 6.79
CA GLU A 6 11.36 -3.32 6.22
C GLU A 6 10.84 -1.97 5.77
N ASN A 7 9.67 -1.95 5.15
CA ASN A 7 9.10 -0.73 4.67
C ASN A 7 8.82 0.23 5.83
N LEU A 8 8.23 -0.28 6.91
CA LEU A 8 7.89 0.55 8.03
C LEU A 8 9.12 1.08 8.76
N ASN A 9 10.17 0.31 8.80
CA ASN A 9 11.36 0.73 9.49
C ASN A 9 12.11 1.86 8.79
N ASN A 10 11.86 2.05 7.53
CA ASN A 10 12.57 3.06 6.79
C ASN A 10 11.86 4.41 6.74
N ILE A 11 10.68 4.50 7.28
CA ILE A 11 9.93 5.74 7.23
C ILE A 11 10.64 6.95 7.78
N ASN A 12 11.29 6.79 8.91
CA ASN A 12 11.93 7.92 9.54
C ASN A 12 13.10 8.47 8.72
N GLN A 13 13.76 7.60 8.03
CA GLN A 13 14.90 8.03 7.24
C GLN A 13 14.41 8.83 6.04
N ASP A 14 13.31 8.39 5.45
CA ASP A 14 12.78 9.07 4.30
C ASP A 14 12.28 10.46 4.66
N LEU A 15 11.74 10.60 5.85
CA LEU A 15 11.25 11.88 6.26
C LEU A 15 12.36 12.87 6.30
N HIS A 16 13.50 12.40 6.71
CA HIS A 16 14.59 13.29 6.85
C HIS A 16 15.07 13.77 5.52
N MET A 17 14.85 13.01 4.51
CA MET A 17 15.37 13.26 3.24
C MET A 17 14.59 14.27 2.57
N ASP A 18 13.56 14.60 3.04
CA ASP A 18 12.67 15.34 2.54
C ASP A 18 13.15 16.54 2.07
N LEU A 19 13.95 16.72 1.41
CA LEU A 19 14.42 17.67 0.72
C LEU A 19 13.54 18.69 0.52
N ASN A 20 12.78 18.65 1.20
CA ASN A 20 11.75 19.32 1.22
C ASN A 20 11.86 20.66 0.87
N PRO A 21 12.74 21.34 1.37
CA PRO A 21 12.82 22.74 1.07
C PRO A 21 12.81 22.95 -0.41
N ILE A 22 13.48 22.09 -1.08
CA ILE A 22 13.57 22.25 -2.49
C ILE A 22 12.33 21.82 -3.15
N LEU A 23 11.85 20.68 -2.76
CA LEU A 23 10.67 20.14 -3.36
C LEU A 23 9.49 21.01 -2.99
N GLY A 24 9.55 21.62 -1.86
CA GLY A 24 8.46 22.44 -1.39
C GLY A 24 8.11 23.57 -2.28
N LEU A 25 8.97 23.89 -3.20
CA LEU A 25 8.69 24.97 -4.06
C LEU A 25 7.60 24.59 -5.02
N GLY A 26 6.47 24.32 -4.54
CA GLY A 26 5.34 24.04 -5.38
C GLY A 26 5.02 22.58 -5.50
N THR A 27 5.65 21.77 -4.70
CA THR A 27 5.39 20.33 -4.76
C THR A 27 4.79 19.82 -3.47
N GLU A 28 4.20 20.70 -2.68
CA GLU A 28 3.59 20.27 -1.45
C GLU A 28 2.42 19.36 -1.77
N LEU A 29 2.37 18.22 -1.13
CA LEU A 29 1.34 17.23 -1.38
C LEU A 29 0.03 17.63 -0.74
N ASN A 30 -1.05 17.55 -1.48
CA ASN A 30 -2.36 17.79 -0.94
C ASN A 30 -3.01 16.46 -0.59
N MET A 31 -2.94 16.08 0.67
CA MET A 31 -3.47 14.79 1.12
C MET A 31 -4.98 14.69 1.02
N ASN A 32 -5.67 15.81 0.77
CA ASN A 32 -7.11 15.75 0.57
C ASN A 32 -7.43 15.04 -0.76
N ASN A 33 -6.44 14.91 -1.64
CA ASN A 33 -6.64 14.24 -2.92
C ASN A 33 -6.32 12.75 -2.81
N LEU A 34 -5.98 12.26 -1.63
CA LEU A 34 -5.66 10.85 -1.46
C LEU A 34 -6.93 10.01 -1.49
N ILE A 35 -6.95 9.00 -2.34
CA ILE A 35 -8.07 8.09 -2.48
C ILE A 35 -7.59 6.69 -2.20
N ILE A 36 -8.30 5.96 -1.34
CA ILE A 36 -8.03 4.54 -1.09
C ILE A 36 -9.18 3.78 -1.74
N ARG A 37 -8.86 2.89 -2.64
CA ARG A 37 -9.87 2.15 -3.41
C ARG A 37 -9.39 0.76 -3.79
N PRO A 38 -10.28 -0.13 -4.23
CA PRO A 38 -9.86 -1.46 -4.67
C PRO A 38 -8.89 -1.37 -5.85
N MET A 39 -7.92 -2.27 -5.86
CA MET A 39 -6.95 -2.34 -6.94
C MET A 39 -7.61 -2.89 -8.19
N ARG A 40 -7.26 -2.32 -9.33
CA ARG A 40 -7.78 -2.76 -10.61
C ARG A 40 -6.60 -3.15 -11.50
N LYS A 41 -6.90 -3.83 -12.59
CA LYS A 41 -5.91 -4.27 -13.55
C LYS A 41 -5.05 -3.09 -14.03
N GLU A 42 -5.67 -1.95 -14.22
CA GLU A 42 -4.97 -0.74 -14.69
C GLU A 42 -3.94 -0.22 -13.68
N ASP A 43 -4.01 -0.68 -12.43
CA ASP A 43 -3.11 -0.20 -11.40
C ASP A 43 -1.83 -1.01 -11.32
N ILE A 44 -1.73 -2.11 -12.04
CA ILE A 44 -0.61 -3.04 -11.91
C ILE A 44 0.75 -2.36 -12.16
N GLU A 45 0.83 -1.48 -13.16
CA GLU A 45 2.08 -0.79 -13.43
C GLU A 45 2.49 0.06 -12.23
N GLY A 46 1.56 0.82 -11.67
CA GLY A 46 1.86 1.67 -10.52
C GLY A 46 2.19 0.87 -9.28
N VAL A 47 1.47 -0.23 -9.03
CA VAL A 47 1.74 -1.08 -7.87
C VAL A 47 3.12 -1.74 -8.04
N HIS A 48 3.47 -2.16 -9.25
CA HIS A 48 4.77 -2.76 -9.50
C HIS A 48 5.89 -1.75 -9.22
N MET A 49 5.70 -0.48 -9.58
CA MET A 49 6.68 0.54 -9.28
C MET A 49 6.87 0.72 -7.77
N VAL A 50 5.78 0.61 -6.99
CA VAL A 50 5.88 0.65 -5.53
C VAL A 50 6.67 -0.56 -5.03
N GLU A 51 6.42 -1.75 -5.60
CA GLU A 51 7.15 -2.96 -5.22
C GLU A 51 8.65 -2.82 -5.49
N VAL A 52 9.00 -2.32 -6.66
CA VAL A 52 10.40 -2.15 -7.04
C VAL A 52 11.09 -1.14 -6.12
N ASP A 53 10.39 -0.09 -5.75
CA ASP A 53 10.93 0.93 -4.86
C ASP A 53 11.13 0.40 -3.43
N CYS A 54 10.21 -0.42 -2.97
CA CYS A 54 10.19 -0.82 -1.56
C CYS A 54 10.97 -2.09 -1.25
N PHE A 55 11.14 -2.99 -2.21
CA PHE A 55 11.64 -4.32 -1.91
C PHE A 55 12.73 -4.77 -2.87
N ASP A 56 13.72 -5.52 -2.35
CA ASP A 56 14.79 -6.05 -3.18
C ASP A 56 14.29 -7.20 -4.05
N ASP A 57 13.21 -7.86 -3.64
CA ASP A 57 12.66 -8.99 -4.38
C ASP A 57 11.18 -8.66 -4.67
N PRO A 58 10.92 -7.74 -5.57
CA PRO A 58 9.55 -7.32 -5.83
C PRO A 58 8.74 -8.39 -6.54
N TRP A 59 7.43 -8.41 -6.29
CA TRP A 59 6.55 -9.28 -7.04
C TRP A 59 6.51 -8.80 -8.50
N SER A 60 6.44 -9.74 -9.39
CA SER A 60 6.33 -9.42 -10.82
C SER A 60 4.92 -8.91 -11.14
N LYS A 61 4.79 -8.25 -12.28
CA LYS A 61 3.48 -7.80 -12.75
C LYS A 61 2.54 -9.00 -12.92
N LYS A 62 3.09 -10.13 -13.38
CA LYS A 62 2.28 -11.33 -13.56
C LYS A 62 1.75 -11.83 -12.22
N SER A 63 2.58 -11.83 -11.18
CA SER A 63 2.15 -12.26 -9.85
C SER A 63 1.07 -11.34 -9.30
N LEU A 64 1.22 -10.03 -9.51
CA LEU A 64 0.21 -9.07 -9.07
C LEU A 64 -1.10 -9.29 -9.82
N MET A 65 -1.02 -9.57 -11.12
CA MET A 65 -2.21 -9.81 -11.92
C MET A 65 -2.92 -11.09 -11.44
N ASP A 66 -2.14 -12.13 -11.12
CA ASP A 66 -2.70 -13.39 -10.63
C ASP A 66 -3.43 -13.17 -9.29
N GLU A 67 -2.88 -12.31 -8.44
CA GLU A 67 -3.50 -12.02 -7.15
C GLU A 67 -4.83 -11.30 -7.31
N LEU A 68 -5.01 -10.52 -8.35
CA LEU A 68 -6.30 -9.86 -8.58
C LEU A 68 -7.40 -10.88 -8.89
N LYS A 69 -7.02 -12.09 -9.34
CA LYS A 69 -7.97 -13.13 -9.65
C LYS A 69 -8.19 -14.07 -8.48
N ASN A 70 -7.48 -13.87 -7.37
CA ASN A 70 -7.56 -14.73 -6.21
C ASN A 70 -8.79 -14.35 -5.38
N ASN A 71 -9.79 -15.23 -5.34
CA ASN A 71 -11.04 -14.96 -4.62
C ASN A 71 -10.84 -14.83 -3.11
N LEU A 72 -9.73 -15.31 -2.59
CA LEU A 72 -9.46 -15.26 -1.15
C LEU A 72 -8.51 -14.10 -0.81
N ALA A 73 -8.35 -13.15 -1.71
CA ALA A 73 -7.50 -12.02 -1.48
C ALA A 73 -8.25 -10.71 -1.80
N ARG A 74 -7.87 -9.63 -1.10
CA ARG A 74 -8.38 -8.29 -1.41
C ARG A 74 -7.21 -7.33 -1.41
N TYR A 75 -7.19 -6.44 -2.37
CA TYR A 75 -6.12 -5.45 -2.49
C TYR A 75 -6.72 -4.05 -2.62
N LEU A 76 -6.15 -3.12 -1.87
CA LEU A 76 -6.52 -1.71 -1.97
C LEU A 76 -5.29 -0.93 -2.40
N VAL A 77 -5.48 0.11 -3.17
CA VAL A 77 -4.40 1.02 -3.56
C VAL A 77 -4.65 2.40 -3.00
N ALA A 78 -3.58 3.12 -2.78
CA ALA A 78 -3.62 4.53 -2.43
C ALA A 78 -3.25 5.31 -3.68
N GLU A 79 -4.14 6.16 -4.13
CA GLU A 79 -3.92 6.98 -5.31
C GLU A 79 -3.88 8.44 -4.87
N LEU A 80 -2.85 9.16 -5.25
CA LEU A 80 -2.72 10.57 -4.92
C LEU A 80 -2.48 11.31 -6.24
N ASP A 81 -3.42 12.18 -6.61
CA ASP A 81 -3.35 12.94 -7.85
C ASP A 81 -3.07 12.03 -9.05
N SER A 82 -3.82 10.95 -9.14
CA SER A 82 -3.77 9.98 -10.22
C SER A 82 -2.51 9.12 -10.26
N VAL A 83 -1.70 9.15 -9.21
CA VAL A 83 -0.49 8.33 -9.11
C VAL A 83 -0.69 7.30 -8.00
N ILE A 84 -0.35 6.04 -8.27
CA ILE A 84 -0.41 4.99 -7.25
C ILE A 84 0.83 5.17 -6.36
N VAL A 85 0.59 5.43 -5.08
CA VAL A 85 1.66 5.72 -4.13
C VAL A 85 1.81 4.63 -3.07
N GLY A 86 0.89 3.69 -3.00
CA GLY A 86 0.99 2.59 -2.04
C GLY A 86 -0.10 1.57 -2.25
N TYR A 87 0.00 0.45 -1.53
CA TYR A 87 -1.05 -0.56 -1.60
C TYR A 87 -1.01 -1.45 -0.36
N VAL A 88 -2.11 -2.17 -0.13
CA VAL A 88 -2.20 -3.15 0.95
C VAL A 88 -2.94 -4.36 0.42
N GLY A 89 -2.51 -5.54 0.86
CA GLY A 89 -3.15 -6.79 0.50
C GLY A 89 -3.51 -7.60 1.72
N VAL A 90 -4.60 -8.36 1.62
CA VAL A 90 -5.03 -9.26 2.69
C VAL A 90 -5.46 -10.58 2.07
N TRP A 91 -5.15 -11.68 2.74
CA TRP A 91 -5.63 -12.99 2.36
C TRP A 91 -6.64 -13.42 3.42
N PHE A 92 -7.74 -14.01 2.95
CA PHE A 92 -8.78 -14.52 3.83
C PHE A 92 -8.48 -15.98 4.14
N VAL A 93 -8.36 -16.31 5.42
CA VAL A 93 -8.12 -17.66 5.86
C VAL A 93 -9.25 -17.99 6.83
N VAL A 94 -10.22 -18.74 6.37
CA VAL A 94 -11.47 -19.05 7.08
C VAL A 94 -12.19 -17.73 7.40
N ASP A 95 -12.27 -17.32 8.66
CA ASP A 95 -12.94 -16.08 9.04
C ASP A 95 -11.93 -15.04 9.51
N GLU A 96 -10.64 -15.20 9.16
CA GLU A 96 -9.61 -14.26 9.53
C GLU A 96 -9.02 -13.60 8.31
N GLY A 97 -8.60 -12.36 8.45
CA GLY A 97 -7.85 -11.65 7.42
C GLY A 97 -6.39 -11.57 7.80
N HIS A 98 -5.51 -11.96 6.87
CA HIS A 98 -4.07 -11.89 7.09
C HIS A 98 -3.51 -10.82 6.15
N ILE A 99 -3.08 -9.71 6.72
CA ILE A 99 -2.47 -8.64 5.91
C ILE A 99 -1.08 -9.11 5.52
N THR A 100 -0.86 -9.27 4.24
CA THR A 100 0.39 -9.84 3.73
C THR A 100 1.34 -8.75 3.24
N ASN A 101 0.83 -7.65 2.73
CA ASN A 101 1.67 -6.60 2.17
C ASN A 101 1.10 -5.22 2.52
N VAL A 102 1.95 -4.34 2.98
CA VAL A 102 1.64 -2.92 3.09
C VAL A 102 2.87 -2.19 2.58
N ALA A 103 2.74 -1.41 1.55
CA ALA A 103 3.89 -0.70 0.99
C ALA A 103 3.51 0.70 0.54
N VAL A 104 4.38 1.65 0.80
CA VAL A 104 4.21 3.04 0.38
C VAL A 104 5.51 3.46 -0.30
N HIS A 105 5.40 4.05 -1.48
CA HIS A 105 6.58 4.50 -2.22
C HIS A 105 7.36 5.51 -1.38
N SER A 106 8.68 5.41 -1.43
CA SER A 106 9.57 6.20 -0.58
C SER A 106 9.34 7.71 -0.68
N ASN A 107 8.97 8.21 -1.84
CA ASN A 107 8.73 9.64 -2.02
C ASN A 107 7.50 10.14 -1.27
N TYR A 108 6.67 9.25 -0.76
CA TYR A 108 5.39 9.62 -0.13
C TYR A 108 5.30 9.17 1.32
N ARG A 109 6.37 8.68 1.89
CA ARG A 109 6.36 8.23 3.29
C ARG A 109 6.26 9.42 4.24
N GLY A 110 5.87 9.12 5.47
CA GLY A 110 5.71 10.17 6.48
C GLY A 110 4.38 10.90 6.41
N GLN A 111 3.47 10.47 5.53
CA GLN A 111 2.18 11.13 5.36
C GLN A 111 1.03 10.27 5.89
N ARG A 112 1.34 9.21 6.61
CA ARG A 112 0.36 8.29 7.20
C ARG A 112 -0.46 7.53 6.15
N ILE A 113 0.06 7.39 4.95
CA ILE A 113 -0.64 6.66 3.90
C ILE A 113 -0.77 5.19 4.26
N GLY A 114 0.29 4.59 4.83
CA GLY A 114 0.24 3.20 5.27
C GLY A 114 -0.83 2.96 6.31
N ASP A 115 -0.96 3.88 7.28
CA ASP A 115 -1.96 3.78 8.31
C ASP A 115 -3.36 3.83 7.69
N ARG A 116 -3.57 4.71 6.73
CA ARG A 116 -4.87 4.82 6.08
C ARG A 116 -5.20 3.59 5.25
N LEU A 117 -4.20 3.01 4.59
CA LEU A 117 -4.40 1.78 3.85
C LEU A 117 -4.86 0.65 4.78
N VAL A 118 -4.20 0.51 5.93
CA VAL A 118 -4.56 -0.53 6.88
C VAL A 118 -5.95 -0.27 7.46
N GLU A 119 -6.25 0.98 7.82
CA GLU A 119 -7.56 1.33 8.35
C GLU A 119 -8.68 0.99 7.38
N GLU A 120 -8.50 1.31 6.10
CA GLU A 120 -9.51 1.01 5.10
C GLU A 120 -9.63 -0.49 4.86
N MET A 121 -8.52 -1.22 4.95
CA MET A 121 -8.56 -2.67 4.81
C MET A 121 -9.31 -3.31 5.98
N VAL A 122 -9.11 -2.80 7.19
CA VAL A 122 -9.84 -3.28 8.36
C VAL A 122 -11.35 -3.07 8.15
N LYS A 123 -11.75 -1.92 7.64
CA LYS A 123 -13.16 -1.64 7.38
C LYS A 123 -13.72 -2.60 6.34
N LEU A 124 -12.96 -2.85 5.29
CA LEU A 124 -13.37 -3.76 4.23
C LEU A 124 -13.56 -5.16 4.80
N CYS A 125 -12.62 -5.65 5.57
CA CYS A 125 -12.68 -6.99 6.13
C CYS A 125 -13.88 -7.14 7.09
N LYS A 126 -14.14 -6.12 7.88
CA LYS A 126 -15.30 -6.14 8.76
C LYS A 126 -16.58 -6.20 7.94
N SER A 127 -16.64 -5.47 6.83
CA SER A 127 -17.84 -5.47 5.99
C SER A 127 -18.06 -6.80 5.33
N GLU A 128 -17.02 -7.63 5.19
CA GLU A 128 -17.12 -8.95 4.60
C GLU A 128 -17.26 -10.05 5.67
N GLY A 129 -17.46 -9.66 6.91
CA GLY A 129 -17.76 -10.63 7.98
C GLY A 129 -16.57 -11.28 8.65
N LEU A 130 -15.36 -10.78 8.43
CA LEU A 130 -14.20 -11.35 9.10
C LEU A 130 -14.23 -10.96 10.57
N VAL A 131 -13.82 -11.88 11.44
CA VAL A 131 -13.88 -11.68 12.88
C VAL A 131 -12.54 -11.25 13.50
N SER A 132 -11.45 -11.45 12.78
CA SER A 132 -10.15 -11.00 13.28
C SER A 132 -9.20 -10.74 12.12
N MET A 133 -8.14 -9.99 12.40
CA MET A 133 -7.11 -9.69 11.41
C MET A 133 -5.74 -9.81 12.05
N THR A 134 -4.78 -10.27 11.27
CA THR A 134 -3.39 -10.32 11.73
C THR A 134 -2.50 -9.68 10.68
N LEU A 135 -1.38 -9.15 11.12
CA LEU A 135 -0.40 -8.55 10.23
C LEU A 135 0.79 -9.50 10.18
N GLU A 136 1.09 -9.94 8.98
CA GLU A 136 2.18 -10.90 8.81
C GLU A 136 3.55 -10.25 8.86
#